data_48db466bb24cdf9405b82b6754e4ebc5
#
_entry.id   48db466bb24cdf9405b82b6754e4ebc5
#
_cell.length_a   1.000
_cell.length_b   1.000
_cell.length_c   1.000
_cell.angle_alpha   90.00
_cell.angle_beta   90.00
_cell.angle_gamma   90.00
#
_symmetry.space_group_name_H-M   'P 1'
#
loop_
_entity.id
_entity.type
_entity.pdbx_description
1 polymer ?
#
loop_
_entity_poly.entity_id
_entity_poly.type
_entity_poly.pdbx_seq_one_letter_code
_entity_poly.pdbx_strand_id
1 'polypeptide(L)'
;MTIDSDFYVHPSDKAALDALKAIPGFTALLKAFMQVWNEQRARIYNMATNLRIDEKQLPKYYYMLPPICEKLGISVPELYLELNPEANAYTSGDTKPYIVITSGLLETLPDELIPTVLAHECGHIACHHVLYKTMGRMILSGSLKLLSADIASIALTPIQIAFSYWMRCSEYSADRAAILCDDTSDNIVEMCMRFAGFDAPPTLERSGSEHRVGRFTSFLLGVRYKL
;
A
#
# COMPACT_ATOMS: atom_id res chain seq x y z
N MET A 1 -17.06 -14.28 -7.95
CA MET A 1 -17.99 -13.54 -7.03
C MET A 1 -17.19 -12.36 -6.49
N THR A 2 -17.60 -11.15 -6.81
CA THR A 2 -16.94 -9.91 -6.38
C THR A 2 -17.23 -9.64 -4.91
N ILE A 3 -16.22 -9.31 -4.14
CA ILE A 3 -16.33 -9.01 -2.69
C ILE A 3 -16.28 -7.50 -2.52
N ASP A 4 -17.27 -6.91 -1.85
CA ASP A 4 -17.29 -5.49 -1.52
C ASP A 4 -16.18 -5.14 -0.51
N SER A 5 -15.52 -4.01 -0.69
CA SER A 5 -14.44 -3.56 0.21
C SER A 5 -14.90 -3.39 1.66
N ASP A 6 -16.17 -3.04 1.89
CA ASP A 6 -16.75 -2.95 3.25
C ASP A 6 -16.63 -4.27 4.03
N PHE A 7 -16.47 -5.41 3.35
CA PHE A 7 -16.35 -6.71 3.98
C PHE A 7 -14.97 -6.95 4.63
N TYR A 8 -13.92 -6.36 4.07
CA TYR A 8 -12.55 -6.58 4.54
C TYR A 8 -11.86 -5.34 5.08
N VAL A 9 -12.44 -4.14 4.91
CA VAL A 9 -11.93 -2.94 5.60
C VAL A 9 -11.87 -3.18 7.11
N HIS A 10 -10.70 -3.01 7.69
CA HIS A 10 -10.50 -3.24 9.12
C HIS A 10 -11.13 -2.09 9.93
N PRO A 11 -11.86 -2.37 11.04
CA PRO A 11 -12.47 -1.31 11.86
C PRO A 11 -11.50 -0.24 12.35
N SER A 12 -10.25 -0.63 12.68
CA SER A 12 -9.21 0.31 13.10
C SER A 12 -8.76 1.25 11.98
N ASP A 13 -8.78 0.80 10.72
CA ASP A 13 -8.48 1.63 9.55
C ASP A 13 -9.51 2.75 9.41
N LYS A 14 -10.80 2.38 9.38
CA LYS A 14 -11.89 3.35 9.31
C LYS A 14 -11.85 4.34 10.48
N ALA A 15 -11.73 3.84 11.71
CA ALA A 15 -11.68 4.69 12.91
C ALA A 15 -10.47 5.64 12.91
N ALA A 16 -9.29 5.16 12.48
CA ALA A 16 -8.08 5.97 12.40
C ALA A 16 -8.19 7.06 11.33
N LEU A 17 -8.80 6.75 10.16
CA LEU A 17 -9.03 7.73 9.11
C LEU A 17 -10.03 8.79 9.53
N ASP A 18 -11.11 8.41 10.21
CA ASP A 18 -12.10 9.33 10.72
C ASP A 18 -11.51 10.25 11.79
N ALA A 19 -10.70 9.72 12.70
CA ALA A 19 -9.97 10.50 13.70
C ALA A 19 -8.98 11.47 13.04
N LEU A 20 -8.24 11.06 12.01
CA LEU A 20 -7.34 11.91 11.24
C LEU A 20 -8.08 13.07 10.59
N LYS A 21 -9.23 12.80 9.94
CA LYS A 21 -10.06 13.82 9.29
C LYS A 21 -10.66 14.83 10.27
N ALA A 22 -10.86 14.44 11.52
CA ALA A 22 -11.42 15.29 12.57
C ALA A 22 -10.38 16.28 13.16
N ILE A 23 -9.09 16.13 12.87
CA ILE A 23 -8.05 17.03 13.40
C ILE A 23 -8.21 18.44 12.78
N PRO A 24 -8.26 19.52 13.61
CA PRO A 24 -8.29 20.87 13.11
C PRO A 24 -7.13 21.16 12.13
N GLY A 25 -7.45 21.76 10.99
CA GLY A 25 -6.49 22.04 9.93
C GLY A 25 -6.32 20.93 8.88
N PHE A 26 -6.80 19.71 9.13
CA PHE A 26 -6.69 18.62 8.15
C PHE A 26 -7.34 18.97 6.80
N THR A 27 -8.55 19.51 6.82
CA THR A 27 -9.27 19.90 5.59
C THR A 27 -8.51 20.96 4.79
N ALA A 28 -7.91 21.95 5.48
CA ALA A 28 -7.10 22.98 4.83
C ALA A 28 -5.84 22.36 4.20
N LEU A 29 -5.19 21.45 4.92
CA LEU A 29 -4.03 20.71 4.44
C LEU A 29 -4.35 19.81 3.23
N LEU A 30 -5.50 19.14 3.25
CA LEU A 30 -5.98 18.33 2.11
C LEU A 30 -6.21 19.21 0.87
N LYS A 31 -6.85 20.37 1.03
CA LYS A 31 -7.06 21.31 -0.08
C LYS A 31 -5.72 21.81 -0.65
N ALA A 32 -4.78 22.17 0.21
CA ALA A 32 -3.44 22.60 -0.22
C ALA A 32 -2.68 21.47 -0.93
N PHE A 33 -2.77 20.24 -0.43
CA PHE A 33 -2.21 19.08 -1.11
C PHE A 33 -2.81 18.89 -2.50
N MET A 34 -4.14 18.95 -2.66
CA MET A 34 -4.82 18.79 -3.95
C MET A 34 -4.45 19.88 -4.97
N GLN A 35 -4.01 21.06 -4.53
CA GLN A 35 -3.53 22.11 -5.43
C GLN A 35 -2.14 21.82 -6.01
N VAL A 36 -1.29 21.14 -5.27
CA VAL A 36 0.11 20.86 -5.66
C VAL A 36 0.31 19.45 -6.22
N TRP A 37 -0.55 18.51 -5.82
CA TRP A 37 -0.50 17.15 -6.31
C TRP A 37 -0.97 17.06 -7.76
N ASN A 38 -0.08 16.61 -8.62
CA ASN A 38 -0.40 16.39 -10.03
C ASN A 38 -0.20 14.91 -10.39
N GLU A 39 -1.28 14.16 -10.36
CA GLU A 39 -1.29 12.73 -10.67
C GLU A 39 -0.76 12.44 -12.07
N GLN A 40 -1.14 13.25 -13.06
CA GLN A 40 -0.69 13.06 -14.44
C GLN A 40 0.82 13.21 -14.57
N ARG A 41 1.41 14.19 -13.87
CA ARG A 41 2.86 14.38 -13.84
C ARG A 41 3.58 13.19 -13.20
N ALA A 42 3.07 12.69 -12.08
CA ALA A 42 3.60 11.51 -11.42
C ALA A 42 3.53 10.27 -12.32
N ARG A 43 2.42 10.11 -13.04
CA ARG A 43 2.23 9.03 -13.99
C ARG A 43 3.19 9.12 -15.19
N ILE A 44 3.36 10.30 -15.78
CA ILE A 44 4.32 10.51 -16.89
C ILE A 44 5.74 10.17 -16.44
N TYR A 45 6.14 10.62 -15.24
CA TYR A 45 7.44 10.28 -14.67
C TYR A 45 7.60 8.77 -14.52
N ASN A 46 6.62 8.08 -13.93
CA ASN A 46 6.63 6.63 -13.79
C ASN A 46 6.77 5.91 -15.15
N MET A 47 6.01 6.34 -16.15
CA MET A 47 6.09 5.76 -17.50
C MET A 47 7.45 5.97 -18.18
N ALA A 48 8.15 7.05 -17.84
CA ALA A 48 9.45 7.37 -18.41
C ALA A 48 10.60 6.62 -17.72
N THR A 49 10.44 6.21 -16.47
CA THR A 49 11.51 5.62 -15.64
C THR A 49 11.36 4.12 -15.41
N ASN A 50 10.14 3.57 -15.53
CA ASN A 50 9.83 2.20 -15.18
C ASN A 50 9.38 1.38 -16.40
N LEU A 51 9.67 0.09 -16.38
CA LEU A 51 9.24 -0.84 -17.43
C LEU A 51 7.78 -1.21 -17.21
N ARG A 52 6.92 -0.99 -18.20
CA ARG A 52 5.54 -1.44 -18.14
C ARG A 52 5.47 -2.97 -18.24
N ILE A 53 4.70 -3.58 -17.34
CA ILE A 53 4.37 -5.01 -17.39
C ILE A 53 3.00 -5.15 -18.05
N ASP A 54 2.96 -5.90 -19.15
CA ASP A 54 1.75 -6.15 -19.92
C ASP A 54 1.77 -7.56 -20.57
N GLU A 55 0.82 -7.84 -21.43
CA GLU A 55 0.69 -9.13 -22.12
C GLU A 55 1.92 -9.53 -22.94
N LYS A 56 2.75 -8.56 -23.35
CA LYS A 56 3.94 -8.76 -24.17
C LYS A 56 5.23 -8.67 -23.34
N GLN A 57 5.21 -7.86 -22.28
CA GLN A 57 6.35 -7.64 -21.42
C GLN A 57 6.08 -8.24 -20.05
N LEU A 58 6.84 -9.26 -19.67
CA LEU A 58 6.69 -9.99 -18.41
C LEU A 58 5.26 -10.52 -18.19
N PRO A 59 4.67 -11.22 -19.18
CA PRO A 59 3.27 -11.67 -19.17
C PRO A 59 2.94 -12.50 -17.93
N LYS A 60 3.92 -13.24 -17.40
CA LYS A 60 3.78 -14.03 -16.18
C LYS A 60 3.19 -13.22 -15.02
N TYR A 61 3.70 -12.03 -14.77
CA TYR A 61 3.24 -11.16 -13.67
C TYR A 61 1.96 -10.41 -14.04
N TYR A 62 1.80 -10.05 -15.31
CA TYR A 62 0.58 -9.40 -15.78
C TYR A 62 -0.66 -10.25 -15.55
N TYR A 63 -0.60 -11.54 -15.91
CA TYR A 63 -1.76 -12.44 -15.79
C TYR A 63 -2.11 -12.83 -14.34
N MET A 64 -1.31 -12.43 -13.36
CA MET A 64 -1.65 -12.56 -11.94
C MET A 64 -2.70 -11.54 -11.49
N LEU A 65 -2.77 -10.36 -12.13
CA LEU A 65 -3.64 -9.25 -11.70
C LEU A 65 -5.14 -9.48 -12.01
N PRO A 66 -5.57 -9.89 -13.22
CA PRO A 66 -6.98 -9.97 -13.55
C PRO A 66 -7.84 -10.77 -12.56
N PRO A 67 -7.45 -11.98 -12.13
CA PRO A 67 -8.26 -12.74 -11.16
C PRO A 67 -8.35 -12.07 -9.78
N ILE A 68 -7.29 -11.39 -9.35
CA ILE A 68 -7.27 -10.61 -8.11
C ILE A 68 -8.25 -9.45 -8.21
N CYS A 69 -8.17 -8.68 -9.30
CA CYS A 69 -9.02 -7.52 -9.53
C CYS A 69 -10.50 -7.90 -9.65
N GLU A 70 -10.81 -9.03 -10.31
CA GLU A 70 -12.17 -9.56 -10.39
C GLU A 70 -12.72 -9.90 -9.00
N LYS A 71 -11.90 -10.57 -8.16
CA LYS A 71 -12.29 -10.95 -6.78
C LYS A 71 -12.52 -9.71 -5.90
N LEU A 72 -11.70 -8.68 -6.03
CA LEU A 72 -11.79 -7.43 -5.25
C LEU A 72 -12.72 -6.38 -5.87
N GLY A 73 -13.26 -6.61 -7.08
CA GLY A 73 -14.21 -5.70 -7.72
C GLY A 73 -13.61 -4.39 -8.22
N ILE A 74 -12.33 -4.38 -8.60
CA ILE A 74 -11.64 -3.22 -9.13
C ILE A 74 -11.26 -3.40 -10.59
N SER A 75 -11.07 -2.29 -11.30
CA SER A 75 -10.46 -2.31 -12.63
C SER A 75 -9.00 -2.75 -12.53
N VAL A 76 -8.51 -3.49 -13.53
CA VAL A 76 -7.10 -3.91 -13.56
C VAL A 76 -6.20 -2.67 -13.66
N PRO A 77 -5.36 -2.39 -12.63
CA PRO A 77 -4.43 -1.27 -12.66
C PRO A 77 -3.28 -1.54 -13.64
N GLU A 78 -2.62 -0.48 -14.09
CA GLU A 78 -1.35 -0.65 -14.78
C GLU A 78 -0.29 -1.19 -13.82
N LEU A 79 0.58 -2.07 -14.32
CA LEU A 79 1.67 -2.66 -13.55
C LEU A 79 3.01 -2.25 -14.15
N TYR A 80 3.95 -1.90 -13.29
CA TYR A 80 5.29 -1.47 -13.69
C TYR A 80 6.38 -2.17 -12.87
N LEU A 81 7.54 -2.37 -13.49
CA LEU A 81 8.77 -2.82 -12.85
C LEU A 81 9.74 -1.63 -12.73
N GLU A 82 10.15 -1.34 -11.52
CA GLU A 82 11.20 -0.39 -11.19
C GLU A 82 12.52 -1.12 -10.97
N LEU A 83 13.59 -0.66 -11.61
CA LEU A 83 14.93 -1.18 -11.36
C LEU A 83 15.45 -0.61 -10.04
N ASN A 84 15.21 -1.33 -8.96
CA ASN A 84 15.59 -0.96 -7.61
C ASN A 84 15.92 -2.24 -6.82
N PRO A 85 17.14 -2.37 -6.24
CA PRO A 85 17.53 -3.57 -5.49
C PRO A 85 16.80 -3.73 -4.15
N GLU A 86 16.15 -2.70 -3.65
CA GLU A 86 15.33 -2.79 -2.43
C GLU A 86 14.02 -3.53 -2.73
N ALA A 87 13.74 -4.60 -1.98
CA ALA A 87 12.50 -5.36 -2.12
C ALA A 87 11.30 -4.52 -1.70
N ASN A 88 10.50 -4.06 -2.68
CA ASN A 88 9.35 -3.22 -2.42
C ASN A 88 8.26 -3.38 -3.48
N ALA A 89 7.01 -3.07 -3.09
CA ALA A 89 5.91 -2.78 -4.01
C ALA A 89 5.13 -1.58 -3.47
N TYR A 90 4.50 -0.83 -4.35
CA TYR A 90 3.66 0.29 -3.94
C TYR A 90 2.62 0.64 -5.00
N THR A 91 1.53 1.22 -4.54
CA THR A 91 0.48 1.77 -5.38
C THR A 91 0.53 3.29 -5.40
N SER A 92 0.26 3.88 -6.55
CA SER A 92 0.18 5.33 -6.76
C SER A 92 -0.92 5.68 -7.77
N GLY A 93 -1.33 6.95 -7.80
CA GLY A 93 -2.46 7.44 -8.60
C GLY A 93 -3.79 7.27 -7.87
N ASP A 94 -4.71 8.20 -8.06
CA ASP A 94 -6.04 8.20 -7.42
C ASP A 94 -7.14 7.84 -8.43
N THR A 95 -7.18 8.59 -9.54
CA THR A 95 -8.20 8.36 -10.59
C THR A 95 -7.82 7.22 -11.55
N LYS A 96 -6.54 6.99 -11.76
CA LYS A 96 -5.97 5.91 -12.55
C LYS A 96 -4.82 5.26 -11.80
N PRO A 97 -5.13 4.42 -10.81
CA PRO A 97 -4.10 3.79 -9.98
C PRO A 97 -3.23 2.85 -10.80
N TYR A 98 -1.97 2.78 -10.41
CA TYR A 98 -1.00 1.84 -10.95
C TYR A 98 -0.17 1.23 -9.82
N ILE A 99 0.31 0.03 -10.03
CA ILE A 99 1.17 -0.69 -9.10
C ILE A 99 2.58 -0.72 -9.65
N VAL A 100 3.56 -0.51 -8.80
CA VAL A 100 4.98 -0.66 -9.10
C VAL A 100 5.55 -1.75 -8.21
N ILE A 101 6.24 -2.70 -8.83
CA ILE A 101 7.05 -3.71 -8.13
C ILE A 101 8.52 -3.46 -8.46
N THR A 102 9.41 -3.71 -7.51
CA THR A 102 10.86 -3.52 -7.73
C THR A 102 11.54 -4.81 -8.19
N SER A 103 12.69 -4.66 -8.86
CA SER A 103 13.53 -5.82 -9.19
C SER A 103 13.96 -6.58 -7.95
N GLY A 104 14.29 -5.89 -6.86
CA GLY A 104 14.63 -6.51 -5.58
C GLY A 104 13.47 -7.31 -4.96
N LEU A 105 12.22 -6.94 -5.21
CA LEU A 105 11.06 -7.75 -4.81
C LEU A 105 11.08 -9.12 -5.50
N LEU A 106 11.29 -9.11 -6.82
CA LEU A 106 11.31 -10.34 -7.62
C LEU A 106 12.53 -11.23 -7.32
N GLU A 107 13.61 -10.64 -6.78
CA GLU A 107 14.79 -11.39 -6.32
C GLU A 107 14.59 -11.98 -4.90
N THR A 108 13.81 -11.28 -4.06
CA THR A 108 13.62 -11.65 -2.65
C THR A 108 12.50 -12.67 -2.45
N LEU A 109 11.42 -12.53 -3.23
CA LEU A 109 10.23 -13.38 -3.08
C LEU A 109 10.17 -14.45 -4.17
N PRO A 110 9.78 -15.69 -3.82
CA PRO A 110 9.42 -16.69 -4.81
C PRO A 110 8.17 -16.24 -5.59
N ASP A 111 8.06 -16.72 -6.82
CA ASP A 111 6.96 -16.34 -7.72
C ASP A 111 5.57 -16.63 -7.16
N GLU A 112 5.44 -17.64 -6.31
CA GLU A 112 4.20 -18.06 -5.68
C GLU A 112 3.65 -17.00 -4.69
N LEU A 113 4.51 -16.13 -4.16
CA LEU A 113 4.13 -15.04 -3.25
C LEU A 113 3.88 -13.70 -3.97
N ILE A 114 4.22 -13.58 -5.24
CA ILE A 114 3.95 -12.35 -5.99
C ILE A 114 2.45 -12.03 -6.10
N PRO A 115 1.54 -13.01 -6.33
CA PRO A 115 0.10 -12.75 -6.28
C PRO A 115 -0.37 -12.16 -4.94
N THR A 116 0.19 -12.60 -3.81
CA THR A 116 -0.12 -12.08 -2.48
C THR A 116 0.25 -10.60 -2.36
N VAL A 117 1.44 -10.21 -2.86
CA VAL A 117 1.87 -8.80 -2.90
C VAL A 117 0.94 -7.97 -3.77
N LEU A 118 0.61 -8.47 -4.97
CA LEU A 118 -0.29 -7.77 -5.89
C LEU A 118 -1.70 -7.64 -5.29
N ALA A 119 -2.20 -8.66 -4.60
CA ALA A 119 -3.49 -8.62 -3.92
C ALA A 119 -3.50 -7.61 -2.76
N HIS A 120 -2.40 -7.50 -2.00
CA HIS A 120 -2.22 -6.48 -0.98
C HIS A 120 -2.28 -5.06 -1.59
N GLU A 121 -1.53 -4.80 -2.66
CA GLU A 121 -1.55 -3.50 -3.34
C GLU A 121 -2.91 -3.19 -3.98
N CYS A 122 -3.59 -4.20 -4.56
CA CYS A 122 -4.97 -4.07 -5.03
C CYS A 122 -5.94 -3.77 -3.89
N GLY A 123 -5.69 -4.30 -2.68
CA GLY A 123 -6.43 -3.97 -1.47
C GLY A 123 -6.37 -2.48 -1.14
N HIS A 124 -5.20 -1.85 -1.28
CA HIS A 124 -5.08 -0.39 -1.12
C HIS A 124 -5.89 0.40 -2.14
N ILE A 125 -5.99 -0.08 -3.38
CA ILE A 125 -6.84 0.54 -4.41
C ILE A 125 -8.31 0.42 -4.02
N ALA A 126 -8.75 -0.79 -3.69
CA ALA A 126 -10.14 -1.10 -3.36
C ALA A 126 -10.65 -0.37 -2.11
N CYS A 127 -9.76 -0.15 -1.13
CA CYS A 127 -10.07 0.60 0.10
C CYS A 127 -9.85 2.12 -0.02
N HIS A 128 -9.54 2.64 -1.22
CA HIS A 128 -9.31 4.08 -1.48
C HIS A 128 -8.19 4.71 -0.63
N HIS A 129 -7.15 3.94 -0.31
CA HIS A 129 -6.04 4.41 0.52
C HIS A 129 -5.04 5.30 -0.24
N VAL A 130 -4.96 5.18 -1.57
CA VAL A 130 -3.84 5.66 -2.38
C VAL A 130 -3.60 7.16 -2.24
N LEU A 131 -4.67 7.97 -2.33
CA LEU A 131 -4.58 9.42 -2.17
C LEU A 131 -4.03 9.82 -0.80
N TYR A 132 -4.62 9.28 0.26
CA TYR A 132 -4.22 9.59 1.63
C TYR A 132 -2.81 9.06 1.96
N LYS A 133 -2.43 7.88 1.47
CA LYS A 133 -1.05 7.36 1.61
C LYS A 133 -0.04 8.28 0.92
N THR A 134 -0.36 8.79 -0.27
CA THR A 134 0.49 9.74 -0.99
C THR A 134 0.63 11.05 -0.21
N MET A 135 -0.47 11.61 0.27
CA MET A 135 -0.47 12.81 1.11
C MET A 135 0.33 12.59 2.41
N GLY A 136 0.11 11.46 3.08
CA GLY A 136 0.81 11.09 4.32
C GLY A 136 2.32 11.02 4.13
N ARG A 137 2.80 10.37 3.06
CA ARG A 137 4.23 10.31 2.71
C ARG A 137 4.81 11.70 2.51
N MET A 138 4.13 12.59 1.79
CA MET A 138 4.60 13.96 1.56
C MET A 138 4.62 14.81 2.84
N ILE A 139 3.68 14.59 3.76
CA ILE A 139 3.65 15.26 5.07
C ILE A 139 4.79 14.76 5.96
N LEU A 140 4.98 13.44 6.03
CA LEU A 140 5.99 12.81 6.87
C LEU A 140 7.41 13.12 6.41
N SER A 141 7.65 13.16 5.10
CA SER A 141 8.95 13.57 4.51
C SER A 141 9.23 15.06 4.62
N GLY A 142 8.25 15.88 5.07
CA GLY A 142 8.37 17.33 5.11
C GLY A 142 8.28 18.02 3.75
N SER A 143 8.16 17.27 2.65
CA SER A 143 8.11 17.82 1.29
C SER A 143 6.96 18.79 1.08
N LEU A 144 5.85 18.58 1.78
CA LEU A 144 4.68 19.45 1.68
C LEU A 144 4.91 20.86 2.28
N LYS A 145 5.77 20.98 3.30
CA LYS A 145 6.12 22.28 3.90
C LYS A 145 6.81 23.24 2.92
N LEU A 146 7.46 22.69 1.90
CA LEU A 146 8.18 23.47 0.89
C LEU A 146 7.25 24.06 -0.18
N LEU A 147 5.97 23.68 -0.19
CA LEU A 147 5.07 23.92 -1.31
C LEU A 147 4.12 25.11 -1.12
N SER A 148 3.82 25.54 0.12
CA SER A 148 3.02 26.75 0.35
C SER A 148 3.23 27.39 1.72
N ALA A 149 3.17 28.74 1.78
CA ALA A 149 3.23 29.51 3.02
C ALA A 149 2.01 29.25 3.94
N ASP A 150 0.87 28.88 3.38
CA ASP A 150 -0.37 28.62 4.13
C ASP A 150 -0.25 27.38 5.03
N ILE A 151 0.55 26.39 4.60
CA ILE A 151 0.80 25.19 5.38
C ILE A 151 1.71 25.47 6.59
N ALA A 152 2.57 26.48 6.51
CA ALA A 152 3.50 26.82 7.60
C ALA A 152 2.77 27.24 8.90
N SER A 153 1.53 27.70 8.81
CA SER A 153 0.71 28.11 9.95
C SER A 153 -0.03 26.93 10.62
N ILE A 154 -0.04 25.75 10.00
CA ILE A 154 -0.76 24.58 10.52
C ILE A 154 0.14 23.81 11.49
N ALA A 155 -0.40 23.46 12.66
CA ALA A 155 0.28 22.56 13.58
C ALA A 155 0.33 21.13 13.00
N LEU A 156 1.40 20.81 12.27
CA LEU A 156 1.52 19.54 11.54
C LEU A 156 1.77 18.32 12.45
N THR A 157 2.35 18.50 13.63
CA THR A 157 2.74 17.37 14.50
C THR A 157 1.58 16.43 14.86
N PRO A 158 0.39 16.91 15.27
CA PRO A 158 -0.75 16.02 15.54
C PRO A 158 -1.20 15.27 14.29
N ILE A 159 -1.19 15.95 13.13
CA ILE A 159 -1.56 15.37 11.84
C ILE A 159 -0.55 14.31 11.42
N GLN A 160 0.76 14.55 11.59
CA GLN A 160 1.82 13.59 11.30
C GLN A 160 1.69 12.31 12.14
N ILE A 161 1.43 12.45 13.44
CA ILE A 161 1.22 11.31 14.33
C ILE A 161 0.00 10.51 13.89
N ALA A 162 -1.12 11.19 13.62
CA ALA A 162 -2.35 10.53 13.17
C ALA A 162 -2.20 9.86 11.80
N PHE A 163 -1.48 10.47 10.86
CA PHE A 163 -1.15 9.84 9.58
C PHE A 163 -0.29 8.59 9.77
N SER A 164 0.75 8.67 10.60
CA SER A 164 1.61 7.52 10.89
C SER A 164 0.82 6.36 11.50
N TYR A 165 -0.14 6.68 12.37
CA TYR A 165 -1.04 5.68 12.95
C TYR A 165 -2.00 5.10 11.93
N TRP A 166 -2.68 5.95 11.14
CA TRP A 166 -3.60 5.50 10.11
C TRP A 166 -2.90 4.67 9.04
N MET A 167 -1.73 5.07 8.56
CA MET A 167 -0.98 4.31 7.57
C MET A 167 -0.70 2.87 8.03
N ARG A 168 -0.46 2.66 9.33
CA ARG A 168 -0.35 1.30 9.88
C ARG A 168 -1.69 0.56 9.93
N CYS A 169 -2.77 1.27 10.25
CA CYS A 169 -4.10 0.66 10.27
C CYS A 169 -4.58 0.28 8.87
N SER A 170 -4.24 1.06 7.84
CA SER A 170 -4.60 0.78 6.45
C SER A 170 -3.96 -0.51 5.90
N GLU A 171 -2.80 -0.93 6.45
CA GLU A 171 -2.18 -2.19 6.08
C GLU A 171 -3.02 -3.40 6.51
N TYR A 172 -3.76 -3.31 7.62
CA TYR A 172 -4.65 -4.41 8.04
C TYR A 172 -5.76 -4.68 7.02
N SER A 173 -6.30 -3.62 6.40
CA SER A 173 -7.30 -3.78 5.34
C SER A 173 -6.69 -4.40 4.07
N ALA A 174 -5.49 -3.98 3.68
CA ALA A 174 -4.78 -4.53 2.53
C ALA A 174 -4.38 -5.99 2.75
N ASP A 175 -3.91 -6.35 3.96
CA ASP A 175 -3.60 -7.74 4.31
C ASP A 175 -4.86 -8.62 4.25
N ARG A 176 -6.01 -8.12 4.74
CA ARG A 176 -7.28 -8.84 4.66
C ARG A 176 -7.72 -9.07 3.21
N ALA A 177 -7.51 -8.08 2.34
CA ALA A 177 -7.77 -8.24 0.90
C ALA A 177 -6.88 -9.33 0.27
N ALA A 178 -5.60 -9.37 0.64
CA ALA A 178 -4.69 -10.42 0.16
C ALA A 178 -5.09 -11.81 0.69
N ILE A 179 -5.40 -11.94 1.99
CA ILE A 179 -5.88 -13.20 2.58
C ILE A 179 -7.15 -13.69 1.86
N LEU A 180 -8.07 -12.79 1.53
CA LEU A 180 -9.27 -13.15 0.77
C LEU A 180 -8.95 -13.62 -0.65
N CYS A 181 -7.90 -13.09 -1.29
CA CYS A 181 -7.48 -13.54 -2.61
C CYS A 181 -6.79 -14.90 -2.58
N ASP A 182 -5.98 -15.14 -1.56
CA ASP A 182 -5.18 -16.37 -1.40
C ASP A 182 -5.96 -17.51 -0.73
N ASP A 183 -7.11 -17.22 -0.12
CA ASP A 183 -7.90 -18.13 0.72
C ASP A 183 -7.11 -18.70 1.93
N THR A 184 -5.95 -18.11 2.26
CA THR A 184 -5.08 -18.48 3.39
C THR A 184 -4.32 -17.27 3.92
N SER A 185 -3.99 -17.28 5.21
CA SER A 185 -3.10 -16.29 5.84
C SER A 185 -1.62 -16.65 5.78
N ASP A 186 -1.29 -17.86 5.35
CA ASP A 186 0.08 -18.39 5.42
C ASP A 186 1.00 -17.61 4.46
N ASN A 187 0.51 -17.24 3.27
CA ASN A 187 1.25 -16.46 2.28
C ASN A 187 1.62 -15.06 2.78
N ILE A 188 0.70 -14.36 3.46
CA ILE A 188 0.98 -13.05 4.06
C ILE A 188 2.05 -13.17 5.14
N VAL A 189 1.97 -14.20 5.98
CA VAL A 189 2.96 -14.45 7.03
C VAL A 189 4.33 -14.73 6.40
N GLU A 190 4.40 -15.60 5.40
CA GLU A 190 5.65 -15.93 4.71
C GLU A 190 6.23 -14.69 3.99
N MET A 191 5.41 -13.94 3.27
CA MET A 191 5.80 -12.68 2.63
C MET A 191 6.43 -11.71 3.65
N CYS A 192 5.76 -11.49 4.79
CA CYS A 192 6.25 -10.62 5.85
C CYS A 192 7.58 -11.09 6.41
N MET A 193 7.77 -12.40 6.59
CA MET A 193 9.02 -12.96 7.11
C MET A 193 10.17 -12.79 6.13
N ARG A 194 9.94 -13.01 4.84
CA ARG A 194 10.95 -12.79 3.80
C ARG A 194 11.37 -11.32 3.71
N PHE A 195 10.43 -10.37 3.82
CA PHE A 195 10.76 -8.95 3.94
C PHE A 195 11.56 -8.62 5.21
N ALA A 196 11.43 -9.40 6.27
CA ALA A 196 12.25 -9.27 7.48
C ALA A 196 13.64 -9.95 7.36
N GLY A 197 13.95 -10.56 6.22
CA GLY A 197 15.24 -11.22 5.95
C GLY A 197 15.31 -12.69 6.36
N PHE A 198 14.17 -13.37 6.52
CA PHE A 198 14.13 -14.80 6.79
C PHE A 198 13.92 -15.60 5.49
N ASP A 199 14.78 -16.56 5.21
CA ASP A 199 14.72 -17.37 3.98
C ASP A 199 13.59 -18.41 3.96
N ALA A 200 13.12 -18.84 5.13
CA ALA A 200 11.99 -19.73 5.28
C ALA A 200 11.19 -19.39 6.55
N PRO A 201 9.86 -19.57 6.52
CA PRO A 201 9.07 -19.40 7.72
C PRO A 201 9.54 -20.41 8.77
N PRO A 202 9.87 -19.98 10.01
CA PRO A 202 9.99 -20.93 11.11
C PRO A 202 8.66 -21.66 11.22
N THR A 203 8.69 -22.96 11.52
CA THR A 203 7.49 -23.75 11.74
C THR A 203 6.66 -23.10 12.85
N LEU A 204 5.72 -22.24 12.45
CA LEU A 204 4.82 -21.61 13.40
C LEU A 204 3.82 -22.68 13.81
N GLU A 205 3.97 -23.21 15.02
CA GLU A 205 2.88 -23.98 15.63
C GLU A 205 1.61 -23.13 15.55
N ARG A 206 0.59 -23.68 14.87
CA ARG A 206 -0.74 -23.07 14.70
C ARG A 206 -1.44 -22.95 16.07
N SER A 207 -1.03 -21.98 16.88
CA SER A 207 -1.84 -21.58 18.02
C SER A 207 -2.64 -20.35 17.63
N GLY A 208 -3.91 -20.60 17.36
CA GLY A 208 -4.93 -19.68 16.86
C GLY A 208 -4.78 -18.22 17.25
N SER A 209 -4.90 -17.36 16.31
CA SER A 209 -5.74 -16.18 16.30
C SER A 209 -5.30 -15.12 15.26
N GLU A 210 -6.26 -14.54 14.61
CA GLU A 210 -6.20 -13.33 13.75
C GLU A 210 -5.41 -12.17 14.41
N HIS A 211 -5.28 -12.16 15.73
CA HIS A 211 -4.53 -11.15 16.51
C HIS A 211 -3.00 -11.18 16.31
N ARG A 212 -2.42 -12.27 15.82
CA ARG A 212 -0.95 -12.36 15.62
C ARG A 212 -0.50 -11.77 14.29
N VAL A 213 -1.26 -11.95 13.22
CA VAL A 213 -0.93 -11.40 11.90
C VAL A 213 -0.83 -9.89 11.97
N GLY A 214 -1.81 -9.21 12.58
CA GLY A 214 -1.81 -7.76 12.73
C GLY A 214 -0.66 -7.18 13.58
N ARG A 215 -0.12 -7.93 14.55
CA ARG A 215 1.06 -7.48 15.31
C ARG A 215 2.36 -7.69 14.54
N PHE A 216 2.43 -8.72 13.71
CA PHE A 216 3.63 -9.03 12.93
C PHE A 216 3.78 -8.04 11.77
N THR A 217 2.71 -7.74 11.04
CA THR A 217 2.68 -6.72 9.98
C THR A 217 3.00 -5.32 10.55
N SER A 218 2.46 -4.97 11.72
CA SER A 218 2.77 -3.72 12.43
C SER A 218 4.25 -3.60 12.84
N PHE A 219 4.91 -4.70 13.22
CA PHE A 219 6.33 -4.73 13.54
C PHE A 219 7.20 -4.54 12.28
N LEU A 220 6.83 -5.17 11.17
CA LEU A 220 7.57 -5.09 9.91
C LEU A 220 7.39 -3.75 9.19
N LEU A 221 6.23 -3.09 9.37
CA LEU A 221 6.03 -1.71 8.91
C LEU A 221 6.95 -0.73 9.65
N GLY A 222 7.31 -0.99 10.89
CA GLY A 222 8.36 -0.25 11.60
C GLY A 222 9.74 -0.40 10.96
N VAL A 223 10.00 -1.49 10.23
CA VAL A 223 11.23 -1.72 9.46
C VAL A 223 11.15 -1.09 8.08
N ARG A 224 9.97 -1.12 7.43
CA ARG A 224 9.73 -0.56 6.08
C ARG A 224 9.72 0.97 6.04
N TYR A 225 9.45 1.64 7.16
CA TYR A 225 9.44 3.10 7.30
C TYR A 225 10.58 3.61 8.21
N LYS A 226 11.77 2.99 8.14
CA LYS A 226 12.97 3.70 8.60
C LYS A 226 13.22 4.84 7.62
N LEU A 227 12.72 6.02 8.02
CA LEU A 227 13.04 7.32 7.45
C LEU A 227 14.52 7.62 7.56
#